data_d6ec01c4e6570ea33be5d3486fc550db
#
_entry.id   d6ec01c4e6570ea33be5d3486fc550db
#
_cell.length_a   1.000
_cell.length_b   1.000
_cell.length_c   1.000
_cell.angle_alpha   90.00
_cell.angle_beta   90.00
_cell.angle_gamma   90.00
#
_symmetry.space_group_name_H-M   'P 1'
#
loop_
_entity.id
_entity.type
_entity.pdbx_description
1 polymer ?
#
loop_
_entity_poly.entity_id
_entity_poly.type
_entity_poly.pdbx_seq_one_letter_code
_entity_poly.pdbx_strand_id
1 'polypeptide(L)'
;MSIVEKAVEKLKTLQPEPPVSPPVDVAPSHPASTIERLSGKARTVDQATETAPLWHVDQIALERAGLLPAGDEANDRLADELRRVKRPLMDNATGKGAKVLAHAERIVVTSALPGEGKTFTAVNLALSLARELDFEVLLVDGDIPKSHITRAFGLEGQPGLMDVLVDERRQPAEVIVRTDVPNLLVVPVGKRHPLTAELFSSLRMEQVLEEFGGRHLRRLVVFDSSPLLASSESQVLASHMGQVVMVVAASQTG
;
A
#
# COMPACT_ATOMS: atom_id res chain seq x y z
N MET A 1 -40.49 -26.06 5.19
CA MET A 1 -39.79 -24.76 5.31
C MET A 1 -38.40 -25.01 5.85
N SER A 2 -37.38 -24.66 5.07
CA SER A 2 -35.98 -24.81 5.43
C SER A 2 -35.60 -23.79 6.50
N ILE A 3 -34.58 -24.10 7.33
CA ILE A 3 -34.03 -23.21 8.35
C ILE A 3 -33.57 -21.88 7.71
N VAL A 4 -33.16 -21.92 6.44
CA VAL A 4 -32.72 -20.74 5.65
C VAL A 4 -33.92 -19.82 5.32
N GLU A 5 -35.08 -20.33 5.02
CA GLU A 5 -36.29 -19.54 4.75
C GLU A 5 -36.77 -18.77 5.99
N LYS A 6 -36.69 -19.39 7.17
CA LYS A 6 -37.03 -18.76 8.44
C LYS A 6 -36.03 -17.64 8.83
N ALA A 7 -34.75 -17.78 8.48
CA ALA A 7 -33.73 -16.75 8.72
C ALA A 7 -33.92 -15.51 7.83
N VAL A 8 -34.29 -15.70 6.56
CA VAL A 8 -34.56 -14.62 5.60
C VAL A 8 -35.83 -13.83 5.96
N GLU A 9 -36.85 -14.52 6.44
CA GLU A 9 -38.12 -13.86 6.86
C GLU A 9 -37.90 -13.02 8.12
N LYS A 10 -37.06 -13.48 9.07
CA LYS A 10 -36.71 -12.73 10.27
C LYS A 10 -35.85 -11.49 10.02
N LEU A 11 -35.04 -11.49 8.95
CA LEU A 11 -34.23 -10.34 8.53
C LEU A 11 -35.07 -9.25 7.84
N LYS A 12 -36.18 -9.59 7.19
CA LYS A 12 -37.10 -8.62 6.57
C LYS A 12 -37.92 -7.83 7.57
N THR A 13 -38.12 -8.35 8.78
CA THR A 13 -38.90 -7.69 9.86
C THR A 13 -38.09 -6.78 10.76
N LEU A 14 -36.77 -6.65 10.54
CA LEU A 14 -35.83 -5.88 11.36
C LEU A 14 -35.33 -4.58 10.71
N GLN A 15 -35.95 -4.10 9.63
CA GLN A 15 -35.63 -2.79 9.06
C GLN A 15 -36.47 -1.70 9.75
N PRO A 16 -35.86 -0.78 10.53
CA PRO A 16 -36.57 0.41 11.00
C PRO A 16 -36.75 1.41 9.85
N GLU A 17 -37.94 1.98 9.74
CA GLU A 17 -38.24 3.08 8.82
C GLU A 17 -37.38 4.30 9.15
N PRO A 18 -36.94 5.09 8.15
CA PRO A 18 -36.19 6.31 8.40
C PRO A 18 -37.13 7.40 8.95
N PRO A 19 -36.65 8.22 9.91
CA PRO A 19 -37.46 9.32 10.46
C PRO A 19 -37.68 10.41 9.42
N VAL A 20 -38.93 10.84 9.26
CA VAL A 20 -39.34 11.98 8.46
C VAL A 20 -39.03 13.27 9.25
N SER A 21 -38.16 14.11 8.72
CA SER A 21 -37.86 15.44 9.28
C SER A 21 -38.77 16.50 8.63
N PRO A 22 -39.29 17.47 9.39
CA PRO A 22 -40.07 18.57 8.84
C PRO A 22 -39.18 19.62 8.14
N PRO A 23 -39.73 20.44 7.22
CA PRO A 23 -38.97 21.42 6.47
C PRO A 23 -38.56 22.60 7.34
N VAL A 24 -37.28 22.98 7.25
CA VAL A 24 -36.73 24.19 7.88
C VAL A 24 -36.52 25.23 6.80
N ASP A 25 -37.19 26.36 6.98
CA ASP A 25 -37.01 27.61 6.23
C ASP A 25 -35.60 28.17 6.47
N VAL A 26 -34.85 28.44 5.41
CA VAL A 26 -33.53 29.08 5.49
C VAL A 26 -33.55 30.41 4.76
N ALA A 27 -33.54 31.49 5.53
CA ALA A 27 -33.21 32.83 5.03
C ALA A 27 -31.67 33.02 5.01
N PRO A 28 -31.09 33.78 4.06
CA PRO A 28 -29.63 33.88 3.90
C PRO A 28 -29.04 34.97 4.78
N SER A 29 -28.00 34.65 5.52
CA SER A 29 -27.11 35.65 6.13
C SER A 29 -25.64 35.17 5.99
N HIS A 30 -24.90 35.83 5.08
CA HIS A 30 -23.45 35.84 5.17
C HIS A 30 -22.99 36.64 6.39
N PRO A 31 -21.89 36.21 7.05
CA PRO A 31 -20.70 37.02 6.96
C PRO A 31 -19.42 36.19 6.61
N ALA A 32 -18.67 36.76 5.69
CA ALA A 32 -17.27 36.42 5.45
C ALA A 32 -16.46 36.76 6.72
N SER A 33 -15.48 35.87 7.02
CA SER A 33 -14.34 36.05 7.92
C SER A 33 -14.19 35.00 9.03
N THR A 34 -13.83 33.79 8.71
CA THR A 34 -13.16 32.89 9.71
C THR A 34 -12.27 31.82 9.01
N ILE A 35 -11.82 32.06 7.77
CA ILE A 35 -10.91 31.11 7.07
C ILE A 35 -9.43 31.50 7.21
N GLU A 36 -9.10 32.53 7.97
CA GLU A 36 -7.73 33.07 8.03
C GLU A 36 -6.90 32.69 9.28
N ARG A 37 -7.34 31.77 10.13
CA ARG A 37 -6.60 31.41 11.36
C ARG A 37 -6.19 29.94 11.51
N LEU A 38 -6.24 29.10 10.49
CA LEU A 38 -5.68 27.75 10.50
C LEU A 38 -4.55 27.56 9.48
N SER A 39 -3.90 28.65 9.04
CA SER A 39 -2.67 28.60 8.23
C SER A 39 -1.44 28.46 9.12
N GLY A 40 -1.44 27.51 10.04
CA GLY A 40 -0.32 27.14 10.89
C GLY A 40 0.21 25.77 10.50
N LYS A 41 1.24 25.75 9.62
CA LYS A 41 2.22 24.66 9.42
C LYS A 41 1.65 23.26 9.15
N ALA A 42 0.90 23.06 8.11
CA ALA A 42 0.98 21.82 7.37
C ALA A 42 2.22 21.90 6.45
N ARG A 43 3.38 21.51 6.93
CA ARG A 43 4.51 21.14 6.07
C ARG A 43 4.02 19.98 5.24
N THR A 44 3.71 20.22 3.98
CA THR A 44 3.35 19.16 3.03
C THR A 44 4.52 18.17 2.96
N VAL A 45 4.22 16.88 3.02
CA VAL A 45 5.14 15.75 2.88
C VAL A 45 6.09 15.96 1.67
N ASP A 46 5.61 16.61 0.61
CA ASP A 46 6.35 16.92 -0.61
C ASP A 46 7.63 17.75 -0.35
N GLN A 47 7.58 18.81 0.47
CA GLN A 47 8.75 19.68 0.63
C GLN A 47 9.88 19.06 1.46
N ALA A 48 9.57 18.18 2.42
CA ALA A 48 10.58 17.48 3.20
C ALA A 48 11.24 16.35 2.40
N THR A 49 10.48 15.75 1.47
CA THR A 49 10.95 14.65 0.62
C THR A 49 11.79 15.17 -0.55
N GLU A 50 11.49 16.35 -1.11
CA GLU A 50 12.20 16.91 -2.27
C GLU A 50 13.68 17.25 -2.01
N THR A 51 14.07 17.54 -0.78
CA THR A 51 15.45 17.93 -0.41
C THR A 51 16.32 16.79 0.11
N ALA A 52 15.74 15.60 0.35
CA ALA A 52 16.50 14.44 0.81
C ALA A 52 17.43 13.92 -0.31
N PRO A 53 18.67 13.46 0.03
CA PRO A 53 19.56 12.85 -0.95
C PRO A 53 18.91 11.60 -1.56
N LEU A 54 19.16 11.40 -2.87
CA LEU A 54 18.66 10.21 -3.56
C LEU A 54 19.47 8.99 -3.12
N TRP A 55 18.77 7.91 -2.79
CA TRP A 55 19.37 6.61 -2.52
C TRP A 55 19.67 5.89 -3.82
N HIS A 56 20.92 5.49 -4.01
CA HIS A 56 21.33 4.73 -5.20
C HIS A 56 20.85 3.30 -5.12
N VAL A 57 20.10 2.87 -6.15
CA VAL A 57 19.61 1.48 -6.29
C VAL A 57 20.62 0.67 -7.09
N ASP A 58 21.37 -0.20 -6.41
CA ASP A 58 22.32 -1.08 -7.06
C ASP A 58 21.59 -2.25 -7.77
N GLN A 59 21.45 -2.14 -9.08
CA GLN A 59 20.79 -3.16 -9.91
C GLN A 59 21.51 -4.51 -9.84
N ILE A 60 22.85 -4.51 -9.75
CA ILE A 60 23.64 -5.74 -9.64
C ILE A 60 23.34 -6.44 -8.30
N ALA A 61 23.19 -5.68 -7.22
CA ALA A 61 22.79 -6.23 -5.93
C ALA A 61 21.39 -6.84 -5.99
N LEU A 62 20.44 -6.20 -6.67
CA LEU A 62 19.08 -6.71 -6.86
C LEU A 62 19.07 -8.00 -7.71
N GLU A 63 19.85 -8.06 -8.78
CA GLU A 63 20.02 -9.29 -9.60
C GLU A 63 20.62 -10.43 -8.77
N ARG A 64 21.69 -10.17 -8.02
CA ARG A 64 22.31 -11.15 -7.12
C ARG A 64 21.38 -11.64 -6.02
N ALA A 65 20.50 -10.78 -5.54
CA ALA A 65 19.44 -11.13 -4.59
C ALA A 65 18.29 -11.91 -5.22
N GLY A 66 18.28 -12.12 -6.56
CA GLY A 66 17.20 -12.76 -7.29
C GLY A 66 15.92 -11.92 -7.35
N LEU A 67 16.03 -10.61 -7.21
CA LEU A 67 14.90 -9.68 -7.26
C LEU A 67 14.75 -9.00 -8.63
N LEU A 68 15.74 -9.12 -9.51
CA LEU A 68 15.65 -8.77 -10.92
C LEU A 68 16.02 -9.98 -11.78
N PRO A 69 15.41 -10.12 -12.97
CA PRO A 69 15.84 -11.15 -13.91
C PRO A 69 17.24 -10.81 -14.46
N ALA A 70 18.02 -11.85 -14.78
CA ALA A 70 19.34 -11.68 -15.36
C ALA A 70 19.23 -11.57 -16.89
N GLY A 71 19.76 -10.48 -17.44
CA GLY A 71 19.86 -10.24 -18.89
C GLY A 71 18.64 -9.58 -19.53
N ASP A 72 18.90 -8.89 -20.64
CA ASP A 72 17.93 -8.02 -21.30
C ASP A 72 16.69 -8.77 -21.81
N GLU A 73 16.87 -9.94 -22.39
CA GLU A 73 15.76 -10.73 -22.95
C GLU A 73 14.76 -11.19 -21.86
N ALA A 74 15.26 -11.56 -20.69
CA ALA A 74 14.43 -11.94 -19.55
C ALA A 74 13.70 -10.70 -18.96
N ASN A 75 14.38 -9.55 -18.93
CA ASN A 75 13.79 -8.28 -18.52
C ASN A 75 12.65 -7.85 -19.46
N ASP A 76 12.83 -7.98 -20.78
CA ASP A 76 11.80 -7.60 -21.75
C ASP A 76 10.56 -8.50 -21.65
N ARG A 77 10.75 -9.81 -21.51
CA ARG A 77 9.63 -10.76 -21.30
C ARG A 77 8.84 -10.42 -20.03
N LEU A 78 9.54 -10.22 -18.92
CA LEU A 78 8.89 -9.85 -17.65
C LEU A 78 8.15 -8.51 -17.77
N ALA A 79 8.72 -7.53 -18.46
CA ALA A 79 8.08 -6.24 -18.68
C ALA A 79 6.74 -6.39 -19.44
N ASP A 80 6.68 -7.27 -20.44
CA ASP A 80 5.45 -7.55 -21.20
C ASP A 80 4.38 -8.27 -20.33
N GLU A 81 4.80 -9.21 -19.50
CA GLU A 81 3.90 -9.90 -18.56
C GLU A 81 3.36 -8.93 -17.51
N LEU A 82 4.20 -8.11 -16.93
CA LEU A 82 3.81 -7.12 -15.92
C LEU A 82 2.88 -6.04 -16.49
N ARG A 83 2.94 -5.71 -17.79
CA ARG A 83 1.97 -4.80 -18.41
C ARG A 83 0.53 -5.30 -18.27
N ARG A 84 0.33 -6.62 -18.34
CA ARG A 84 -1.00 -7.23 -18.18
C ARG A 84 -1.48 -7.18 -16.73
N VAL A 85 -0.56 -7.33 -15.78
CA VAL A 85 -0.86 -7.28 -14.35
C VAL A 85 -1.12 -5.86 -13.87
N LYS A 86 -0.27 -4.89 -14.26
CA LYS A 86 -0.36 -3.52 -13.75
C LYS A 86 -1.57 -2.75 -14.26
N ARG A 87 -2.03 -3.03 -15.50
CA ARG A 87 -3.11 -2.26 -16.13
C ARG A 87 -4.42 -2.27 -15.32
N PRO A 88 -4.99 -3.43 -14.92
CA PRO A 88 -6.16 -3.44 -14.06
C PRO A 88 -5.94 -2.81 -12.70
N LEU A 89 -4.72 -2.88 -12.12
CA LEU A 89 -4.41 -2.23 -10.85
C LEU A 89 -4.47 -0.70 -10.98
N MET A 90 -3.92 -0.15 -12.05
CA MET A 90 -3.98 1.27 -12.35
C MET A 90 -5.40 1.75 -12.68
N ASP A 91 -6.15 0.97 -13.46
CA ASP A 91 -7.54 1.29 -13.80
C ASP A 91 -8.40 1.33 -12.53
N ASN A 92 -8.22 0.40 -11.61
CA ASN A 92 -8.89 0.41 -10.31
C ASN A 92 -8.49 1.64 -9.48
N ALA A 93 -7.20 1.93 -9.36
CA ALA A 93 -6.69 3.07 -8.59
C ALA A 93 -7.13 4.44 -9.14
N THR A 94 -7.41 4.52 -10.46
CA THR A 94 -7.90 5.75 -11.10
C THR A 94 -9.42 5.81 -11.23
N GLY A 95 -10.15 4.86 -10.67
CA GLY A 95 -11.61 4.79 -10.77
C GLY A 95 -12.12 4.39 -12.16
N LYS A 96 -11.25 3.92 -13.05
CA LYS A 96 -11.62 3.40 -14.39
C LYS A 96 -11.95 1.91 -14.39
N GLY A 97 -11.75 1.24 -13.25
CA GLY A 97 -12.10 -0.18 -13.08
C GLY A 97 -13.60 -0.44 -13.13
N ALA A 98 -13.99 -1.70 -13.28
CA ALA A 98 -15.39 -2.12 -13.36
C ALA A 98 -16.19 -1.83 -12.06
N LYS A 99 -15.50 -1.68 -10.93
CA LYS A 99 -16.08 -1.35 -9.61
C LYS A 99 -15.21 -0.30 -8.93
N VAL A 100 -15.86 0.59 -8.17
CA VAL A 100 -15.15 1.49 -7.27
C VAL A 100 -14.68 0.67 -6.06
N LEU A 101 -13.38 0.62 -5.85
CA LEU A 101 -12.76 -0.06 -4.72
C LEU A 101 -12.31 1.00 -3.69
N ALA A 102 -12.57 0.74 -2.42
CA ALA A 102 -11.98 1.53 -1.36
C ALA A 102 -10.46 1.27 -1.33
N HIS A 103 -9.67 2.33 -1.15
CA HIS A 103 -8.20 2.26 -1.05
C HIS A 103 -7.54 1.52 -2.22
N ALA A 104 -8.07 1.69 -3.45
CA ALA A 104 -7.56 1.03 -4.65
C ALA A 104 -6.10 1.38 -4.98
N GLU A 105 -5.56 2.46 -4.40
CA GLU A 105 -4.15 2.86 -4.47
C GLU A 105 -3.24 1.95 -3.62
N ARG A 106 -3.79 1.17 -2.67
CA ARG A 106 -3.04 0.28 -1.77
C ARG A 106 -3.08 -1.14 -2.30
N ILE A 107 -1.93 -1.65 -2.68
CA ILE A 107 -1.75 -2.96 -3.32
C ILE A 107 -0.86 -3.80 -2.42
N VAL A 108 -1.28 -5.00 -2.06
CA VAL A 108 -0.41 -5.98 -1.43
C VAL A 108 -0.05 -7.10 -2.40
N VAL A 109 1.23 -7.43 -2.46
CA VAL A 109 1.74 -8.61 -3.16
C VAL A 109 2.03 -9.69 -2.12
N THR A 110 1.38 -10.82 -2.26
CA THR A 110 1.45 -11.93 -1.31
C THR A 110 1.44 -13.28 -2.02
N SER A 111 1.59 -14.36 -1.25
CA SER A 111 1.51 -15.73 -1.75
C SER A 111 0.89 -16.65 -0.70
N ALA A 112 0.51 -17.86 -1.07
CA ALA A 112 0.05 -18.85 -0.12
C ALA A 112 1.21 -19.39 0.72
N LEU A 113 2.33 -19.73 0.07
CA LEU A 113 3.47 -20.41 0.65
C LEU A 113 4.78 -19.60 0.51
N PRO A 114 5.79 -19.86 1.34
CA PRO A 114 7.13 -19.30 1.17
C PRO A 114 7.77 -19.76 -0.15
N GLY A 115 8.51 -18.85 -0.81
CA GLY A 115 9.30 -19.19 -2.01
C GLY A 115 8.55 -19.05 -3.33
N GLU A 116 7.29 -18.65 -3.36
CA GLU A 116 6.49 -18.51 -4.58
C GLU A 116 6.82 -17.25 -5.42
N GLY A 117 7.78 -16.43 -5.01
CA GLY A 117 8.23 -15.27 -5.78
C GLY A 117 7.53 -13.94 -5.47
N LYS A 118 6.82 -13.82 -4.33
CA LYS A 118 6.10 -12.59 -3.95
C LYS A 118 6.98 -11.34 -3.94
N THR A 119 8.16 -11.40 -3.30
CA THR A 119 9.09 -10.26 -3.23
C THR A 119 9.65 -9.90 -4.61
N PHE A 120 10.00 -10.90 -5.43
CA PHE A 120 10.39 -10.69 -6.83
C PHE A 120 9.27 -9.96 -7.58
N THR A 121 8.03 -10.43 -7.44
CA THR A 121 6.87 -9.82 -8.10
C THR A 121 6.61 -8.39 -7.58
N ALA A 122 6.71 -8.15 -6.28
CA ALA A 122 6.50 -6.83 -5.69
C ALA A 122 7.51 -5.80 -6.21
N VAL A 123 8.80 -6.14 -6.22
CA VAL A 123 9.87 -5.26 -6.72
C VAL A 123 9.68 -4.96 -8.21
N ASN A 124 9.48 -5.99 -9.03
CA ASN A 124 9.35 -5.79 -10.48
C ASN A 124 8.04 -5.10 -10.86
N LEU A 125 6.95 -5.35 -10.14
CA LEU A 125 5.69 -4.61 -10.31
C LEU A 125 5.89 -3.13 -9.96
N ALA A 126 6.52 -2.82 -8.83
CA ALA A 126 6.80 -1.44 -8.42
C ALA A 126 7.67 -0.71 -9.45
N LEU A 127 8.74 -1.34 -9.95
CA LEU A 127 9.59 -0.79 -11.01
C LEU A 127 8.83 -0.60 -12.33
N SER A 128 7.93 -1.54 -12.68
CA SER A 128 7.09 -1.41 -13.87
C SER A 128 6.05 -0.29 -13.75
N LEU A 129 5.48 -0.10 -12.57
CA LEU A 129 4.54 0.99 -12.27
C LEU A 129 5.26 2.35 -12.24
N ALA A 130 6.48 2.43 -11.70
CA ALA A 130 7.27 3.65 -11.64
C ALA A 130 7.69 4.19 -13.05
N ARG A 131 7.63 3.36 -14.08
CA ARG A 131 7.83 3.79 -15.48
C ARG A 131 6.63 4.57 -16.05
N GLU A 132 5.48 4.55 -15.39
CA GLU A 132 4.32 5.33 -15.80
C GLU A 132 4.50 6.80 -15.38
N LEU A 133 4.37 7.71 -16.33
CA LEU A 133 4.67 9.13 -16.13
C LEU A 133 3.74 9.83 -15.13
N ASP A 134 2.55 9.28 -14.95
CA ASP A 134 1.49 9.88 -14.14
C ASP A 134 1.44 9.35 -12.71
N PHE A 135 2.29 8.40 -12.34
CA PHE A 135 2.25 7.74 -11.04
C PHE A 135 3.59 7.84 -10.31
N GLU A 136 3.52 8.06 -9.02
CA GLU A 136 4.59 7.82 -8.08
C GLU A 136 4.32 6.49 -7.36
N VAL A 137 5.32 5.70 -7.09
CA VAL A 137 5.19 4.38 -6.49
C VAL A 137 5.96 4.35 -5.18
N LEU A 138 5.28 3.97 -4.11
CA LEU A 138 5.86 3.71 -2.80
C LEU A 138 5.92 2.19 -2.58
N LEU A 139 7.12 1.63 -2.69
CA LEU A 139 7.37 0.22 -2.38
C LEU A 139 7.66 0.07 -0.89
N VAL A 140 6.86 -0.71 -0.19
CA VAL A 140 6.96 -0.90 1.26
C VAL A 140 7.35 -2.34 1.58
N ASP A 141 8.43 -2.52 2.34
CA ASP A 141 8.85 -3.82 2.86
C ASP A 141 7.98 -4.19 4.07
N GLY A 142 6.96 -5.00 3.86
CA GLY A 142 6.03 -5.51 4.87
C GLY A 142 6.31 -6.96 5.29
N ASP A 143 7.32 -7.63 4.72
CA ASP A 143 7.80 -8.95 5.18
C ASP A 143 8.81 -8.78 6.31
N ILE A 144 8.32 -8.38 7.50
CA ILE A 144 9.15 -8.01 8.64
C ILE A 144 10.16 -9.11 9.03
N PRO A 145 9.79 -10.42 9.03
CA PRO A 145 10.73 -11.48 9.37
C PRO A 145 11.89 -11.61 8.40
N LYS A 146 11.65 -11.42 7.11
CA LYS A 146 12.67 -11.63 6.07
C LYS A 146 13.37 -10.35 5.64
N SER A 147 12.66 -9.21 5.57
CA SER A 147 13.19 -7.89 5.18
C SER A 147 14.03 -7.95 3.89
N HIS A 148 13.53 -8.65 2.87
CA HIS A 148 14.31 -8.90 1.66
C HIS A 148 14.54 -7.63 0.84
N ILE A 149 13.53 -6.77 0.72
CA ILE A 149 13.63 -5.48 0.04
C ILE A 149 14.62 -4.58 0.77
N THR A 150 14.47 -4.44 2.10
CA THR A 150 15.36 -3.63 2.94
C THR A 150 16.82 -4.01 2.73
N ARG A 151 17.15 -5.30 2.74
CA ARG A 151 18.52 -5.78 2.53
C ARG A 151 19.01 -5.59 1.10
N ALA A 152 18.20 -5.95 0.12
CA ALA A 152 18.61 -5.88 -1.28
C ALA A 152 18.80 -4.44 -1.78
N PHE A 153 18.07 -3.49 -1.20
CA PHE A 153 18.24 -2.05 -1.47
C PHE A 153 19.31 -1.41 -0.59
N GLY A 154 19.97 -2.16 0.30
CA GLY A 154 21.02 -1.63 1.20
C GLY A 154 20.49 -0.68 2.29
N LEU A 155 19.20 -0.75 2.62
CA LEU A 155 18.50 0.15 3.54
C LEU A 155 18.52 -0.34 5.00
N GLU A 156 19.41 -1.28 5.34
CA GLU A 156 19.56 -1.76 6.71
C GLU A 156 19.99 -0.64 7.64
N GLY A 157 19.32 -0.53 8.79
CA GLY A 157 19.57 0.53 9.76
C GLY A 157 18.88 1.86 9.46
N GLN A 158 18.24 2.01 8.31
CA GLN A 158 17.37 3.17 8.06
C GLN A 158 16.06 3.03 8.86
N PRO A 159 15.47 4.14 9.33
CA PRO A 159 14.14 4.11 9.92
C PRO A 159 13.12 3.67 8.87
N GLY A 160 12.11 2.88 9.31
CA GLY A 160 11.16 2.28 8.40
C GLY A 160 9.75 2.13 8.99
N LEU A 161 8.97 1.24 8.36
CA LEU A 161 7.56 1.02 8.70
C LEU A 161 7.36 0.74 10.20
N MET A 162 8.16 -0.13 10.80
CA MET A 162 8.01 -0.46 12.21
C MET A 162 8.32 0.72 13.13
N ASP A 163 9.29 1.56 12.78
CA ASP A 163 9.65 2.71 13.61
C ASP A 163 8.54 3.76 13.66
N VAL A 164 7.83 4.00 12.54
CA VAL A 164 6.71 4.94 12.48
C VAL A 164 5.45 4.39 13.15
N LEU A 165 5.30 3.07 13.23
CA LEU A 165 4.20 2.43 13.95
C LEU A 165 4.41 2.43 15.46
N VAL A 166 5.63 2.32 15.93
CA VAL A 166 5.99 2.31 17.36
C VAL A 166 6.06 3.71 17.95
N ASP A 167 6.66 4.66 17.24
CA ASP A 167 6.78 6.06 17.70
C ASP A 167 5.75 6.96 17.00
N GLU A 168 4.65 7.24 17.70
CA GLU A 168 3.56 8.08 17.18
C GLU A 168 3.99 9.52 16.83
N ARG A 169 5.11 9.99 17.38
CA ARG A 169 5.67 11.33 17.09
C ARG A 169 6.40 11.37 15.75
N ARG A 170 6.84 10.22 15.27
CA ARG A 170 7.53 10.11 13.98
C ARG A 170 6.52 10.27 12.84
N GLN A 171 6.82 11.15 11.90
CA GLN A 171 5.97 11.37 10.74
C GLN A 171 6.21 10.28 9.68
N PRO A 172 5.17 9.78 8.99
CA PRO A 172 5.32 8.79 7.91
C PRO A 172 6.30 9.21 6.81
N ALA A 173 6.38 10.51 6.51
CA ALA A 173 7.34 11.06 5.56
C ALA A 173 8.81 10.82 5.93
N GLU A 174 9.13 10.69 7.22
CA GLU A 174 10.51 10.52 7.69
C GLU A 174 11.09 9.13 7.42
N VAL A 175 10.23 8.17 7.08
CA VAL A 175 10.64 6.79 6.78
C VAL A 175 10.60 6.48 5.27
N ILE A 176 10.22 7.46 4.44
CA ILE A 176 10.22 7.34 2.99
C ILE A 176 11.58 7.68 2.44
N VAL A 177 12.20 6.72 1.77
CA VAL A 177 13.50 6.88 1.10
C VAL A 177 13.27 7.14 -0.38
N ARG A 178 13.80 8.27 -0.87
CA ARG A 178 13.82 8.60 -2.31
C ARG A 178 14.94 7.82 -2.99
N THR A 179 14.64 7.23 -4.14
CA THR A 179 15.65 6.53 -4.93
C THR A 179 16.06 7.31 -6.17
N ASP A 180 17.17 6.92 -6.79
CA ASP A 180 17.62 7.41 -8.09
C ASP A 180 16.83 6.81 -9.27
N VAL A 181 15.95 5.83 -9.00
CA VAL A 181 14.96 5.35 -9.96
C VAL A 181 13.80 6.35 -10.01
N PRO A 182 13.52 6.96 -11.17
CA PRO A 182 12.44 7.93 -11.30
C PRO A 182 11.10 7.37 -10.82
N ASN A 183 10.36 8.18 -10.06
CA ASN A 183 9.04 7.88 -9.50
C ASN A 183 9.00 6.68 -8.53
N LEU A 184 10.14 6.15 -8.09
CA LEU A 184 10.19 5.08 -7.09
C LEU A 184 10.66 5.61 -5.73
N LEU A 185 9.82 5.40 -4.72
CA LEU A 185 10.11 5.60 -3.31
C LEU A 185 10.11 4.25 -2.61
N VAL A 186 10.87 4.12 -1.53
CA VAL A 186 10.94 2.87 -0.75
C VAL A 186 10.76 3.16 0.74
N VAL A 187 10.00 2.31 1.43
CA VAL A 187 9.93 2.29 2.90
C VAL A 187 10.54 0.97 3.36
N PRO A 188 11.67 1.00 4.06
CA PRO A 188 12.25 -0.20 4.64
C PRO A 188 11.45 -0.69 5.87
N VAL A 189 11.77 -1.89 6.34
CA VAL A 189 11.15 -2.45 7.55
C VAL A 189 11.40 -1.56 8.78
N GLY A 190 12.60 -1.01 8.92
CA GLY A 190 13.04 -0.37 10.16
C GLY A 190 13.41 -1.38 11.25
N LYS A 191 13.27 -0.98 12.51
CA LYS A 191 13.62 -1.81 13.66
C LYS A 191 12.49 -2.79 13.98
N ARG A 192 12.76 -4.10 13.89
CA ARG A 192 11.78 -5.15 14.19
C ARG A 192 11.19 -5.02 15.60
N HIS A 193 9.92 -5.35 15.74
CA HIS A 193 9.19 -5.30 16.99
C HIS A 193 8.42 -6.61 17.22
N PRO A 194 8.35 -7.14 18.47
CA PRO A 194 7.66 -8.41 18.74
C PRO A 194 6.14 -8.35 18.54
N LEU A 195 5.52 -7.16 18.65
CA LEU A 195 4.08 -6.95 18.50
C LEU A 195 3.70 -6.48 17.09
N THR A 196 4.27 -7.11 16.04
CA THR A 196 4.05 -6.69 14.65
C THR A 196 2.58 -6.82 14.22
N ALA A 197 1.91 -7.91 14.59
CA ALA A 197 0.50 -8.13 14.23
C ALA A 197 -0.41 -7.09 14.89
N GLU A 198 -0.16 -6.76 16.15
CA GLU A 198 -0.91 -5.75 16.91
C GLU A 198 -0.68 -4.35 16.33
N LEU A 199 0.56 -4.04 15.96
CA LEU A 199 0.89 -2.76 15.31
C LEU A 199 0.22 -2.63 13.94
N PHE A 200 0.16 -3.70 13.15
CA PHE A 200 -0.56 -3.70 11.89
C PHE A 200 -2.08 -3.57 12.05
N SER A 201 -2.64 -4.04 13.18
CA SER A 201 -4.06 -3.90 13.51
C SER A 201 -4.41 -2.56 14.15
N SER A 202 -3.44 -1.69 14.41
CA SER A 202 -3.64 -0.46 15.17
C SER A 202 -4.25 0.66 14.32
N LEU A 203 -4.92 1.62 14.99
CA LEU A 203 -5.34 2.87 14.36
C LEU A 203 -4.15 3.67 13.77
N ARG A 204 -2.95 3.49 14.37
CA ARG A 204 -1.74 4.10 13.85
C ARG A 204 -1.39 3.59 12.45
N MET A 205 -1.56 2.31 12.18
CA MET A 205 -1.36 1.74 10.84
C MET A 205 -2.29 2.38 9.81
N GLU A 206 -3.57 2.57 10.14
CA GLU A 206 -4.52 3.26 9.25
C GLU A 206 -4.06 4.69 8.93
N GLN A 207 -3.63 5.46 9.94
CA GLN A 207 -3.11 6.82 9.77
C GLN A 207 -1.86 6.84 8.86
N VAL A 208 -0.93 5.90 9.08
CA VAL A 208 0.28 5.77 8.25
C VAL A 208 -0.08 5.44 6.81
N LEU A 209 -1.02 4.52 6.59
CA LEU A 209 -1.50 4.15 5.25
C LEU A 209 -2.21 5.31 4.53
N GLU A 210 -2.97 6.11 5.25
CA GLU A 210 -3.60 7.32 4.68
C GLU A 210 -2.55 8.34 4.24
N GLU A 211 -1.50 8.52 5.03
CA GLU A 211 -0.40 9.41 4.66
C GLU A 211 0.45 8.85 3.52
N PHE A 212 0.63 7.54 3.44
CA PHE A 212 1.36 6.92 2.33
C PHE A 212 0.64 7.05 0.98
N GLY A 213 -0.67 6.96 0.95
CA GLY A 213 -1.46 6.94 -0.29
C GLY A 213 -2.42 8.12 -0.46
N GLY A 214 -3.16 8.48 0.59
CA GLY A 214 -4.40 9.26 0.49
C GLY A 214 -4.27 10.73 0.13
N ARG A 215 -3.11 11.35 0.33
CA ARG A 215 -2.91 12.79 0.02
C ARG A 215 -2.40 13.03 -1.40
N HIS A 216 -1.94 12.00 -2.07
CA HIS A 216 -1.35 12.06 -3.41
C HIS A 216 -2.26 11.32 -4.38
N LEU A 217 -3.02 12.05 -5.18
CA LEU A 217 -3.99 11.52 -6.15
C LEU A 217 -3.38 10.54 -7.17
N ARG A 218 -2.05 10.41 -7.21
CA ARG A 218 -1.32 9.60 -8.19
C ARG A 218 -0.24 8.71 -7.57
N ARG A 219 -0.28 8.47 -6.26
CA ARG A 219 0.67 7.54 -5.63
C ARG A 219 0.04 6.16 -5.46
N LEU A 220 0.74 5.15 -5.94
CA LEU A 220 0.42 3.74 -5.70
C LEU A 220 1.33 3.21 -4.58
N VAL A 221 0.75 2.54 -3.60
CA VAL A 221 1.49 1.93 -2.49
C VAL A 221 1.51 0.43 -2.70
N VAL A 222 2.70 -0.14 -2.90
CA VAL A 222 2.91 -1.57 -3.13
C VAL A 222 3.59 -2.18 -1.92
N PHE A 223 2.90 -3.05 -1.20
CA PHE A 223 3.45 -3.80 -0.08
C PHE A 223 3.96 -5.17 -0.53
N ASP A 224 5.21 -5.50 -0.21
CA ASP A 224 5.64 -6.90 -0.12
C ASP A 224 5.23 -7.45 1.23
N SER A 225 4.67 -8.65 1.30
CA SER A 225 4.20 -9.23 2.55
C SER A 225 4.73 -10.64 2.76
N SER A 226 4.64 -11.16 3.98
CA SER A 226 4.87 -12.59 4.25
C SER A 226 3.76 -13.45 3.61
N PRO A 227 3.94 -14.78 3.46
CA PRO A 227 2.91 -15.65 2.91
C PRO A 227 1.66 -15.70 3.82
N LEU A 228 0.46 -15.66 3.23
CA LEU A 228 -0.81 -15.59 3.97
C LEU A 228 -1.08 -16.80 4.89
N LEU A 229 -0.63 -17.99 4.48
CA LEU A 229 -0.84 -19.20 5.30
C LEU A 229 0.20 -19.37 6.40
N ALA A 230 1.30 -18.60 6.35
CA ALA A 230 2.40 -18.73 7.29
C ALA A 230 2.44 -17.60 8.34
N SER A 231 1.64 -16.53 8.16
CA SER A 231 1.75 -15.32 8.98
C SER A 231 0.40 -14.66 9.19
N SER A 232 0.04 -14.47 10.47
CA SER A 232 -1.13 -13.67 10.86
C SER A 232 -0.99 -12.19 10.50
N GLU A 233 0.23 -11.67 10.56
CA GLU A 233 0.56 -10.28 10.22
C GLU A 233 0.20 -9.97 8.76
N SER A 234 0.43 -10.93 7.85
CA SER A 234 0.08 -10.77 6.43
C SER A 234 -1.42 -10.71 6.19
N GLN A 235 -2.20 -11.48 6.96
CA GLN A 235 -3.66 -11.44 6.87
C GLN A 235 -4.20 -10.09 7.35
N VAL A 236 -3.66 -9.57 8.45
CA VAL A 236 -4.01 -8.25 8.97
C VAL A 236 -3.60 -7.16 7.96
N LEU A 237 -2.37 -7.21 7.45
CA LEU A 237 -1.91 -6.26 6.43
C LEU A 237 -2.82 -6.27 5.20
N ALA A 238 -3.19 -7.44 4.69
CA ALA A 238 -4.06 -7.58 3.53
C ALA A 238 -5.45 -6.99 3.75
N SER A 239 -5.98 -6.96 4.98
CA SER A 239 -7.29 -6.38 5.29
C SER A 239 -7.35 -4.85 5.13
N HIS A 240 -6.21 -4.17 5.15
CA HIS A 240 -6.10 -2.72 4.93
C HIS A 240 -5.93 -2.33 3.45
N MET A 241 -5.80 -3.32 2.56
CA MET A 241 -5.50 -3.08 1.16
C MET A 241 -6.75 -3.09 0.28
N GLY A 242 -6.75 -2.25 -0.74
CA GLY A 242 -7.82 -2.24 -1.73
C GLY A 242 -7.64 -3.30 -2.81
N GLN A 243 -6.40 -3.74 -3.05
CA GLN A 243 -6.07 -4.71 -4.09
C GLN A 243 -5.05 -5.73 -3.59
N VAL A 244 -5.23 -6.99 -3.99
CA VAL A 244 -4.33 -8.11 -3.66
C VAL A 244 -3.80 -8.74 -4.94
N VAL A 245 -2.49 -8.82 -5.06
CA VAL A 245 -1.80 -9.60 -6.09
C VAL A 245 -1.33 -10.91 -5.45
N MET A 246 -2.03 -12.00 -5.79
CA MET A 246 -1.68 -13.33 -5.30
C MET A 246 -0.68 -13.98 -6.25
N VAL A 247 0.50 -14.29 -5.74
CA VAL A 247 1.55 -15.02 -6.48
C VAL A 247 1.40 -16.51 -6.19
N VAL A 248 1.36 -17.30 -7.24
CA VAL A 248 1.19 -18.76 -7.17
C VAL A 248 2.28 -19.43 -8.01
N ALA A 249 3.05 -20.31 -7.41
CA ALA A 249 4.04 -21.08 -8.13
C ALA A 249 3.36 -22.22 -8.89
N ALA A 250 3.41 -22.18 -10.23
CA ALA A 250 2.86 -23.24 -11.07
C ALA A 250 3.48 -24.59 -10.68
N SER A 251 2.67 -25.62 -10.55
CA SER A 251 3.05 -26.99 -10.20
C SER A 251 3.50 -27.22 -8.74
N GLN A 252 3.46 -26.22 -7.87
CA GLN A 252 3.81 -26.35 -6.45
C GLN A 252 2.64 -26.06 -5.51
N THR A 253 1.73 -25.20 -5.93
CA THR A 253 0.54 -24.83 -5.14
C THR A 253 -0.66 -25.57 -5.71
N GLY A 254 -1.30 -26.41 -4.89
CA GLY A 254 -2.45 -27.23 -5.24
C GLY A 254 -3.77 -26.57 -4.83
#